data_c7ac8031e6b7b9068bfbc6ad53991ecf
#
_entry.id   c7ac8031e6b7b9068bfbc6ad53991ecf
#
_cell.length_a   1.000
_cell.length_b   1.000
_cell.length_c   1.000
_cell.angle_alpha   90.00
_cell.angle_beta   90.00
_cell.angle_gamma   90.00
#
_symmetry.space_group_name_H-M   'P 1'
#
loop_
_entity.id
_entity.type
_entity.pdbx_description
1 polymer ?
#
loop_
_entity_poly.entity_id
_entity_poly.type
_entity_poly.pdbx_seq_one_letter_code
_entity_poly.pdbx_strand_id
1 'polypeptide(L)'
;MSKNILTAWQRFLGLLKLDKKDIFQVFYYAIFAGVVNLSLPLGIQAIINLMQGAQISSSWIVLVILVTLGVAFVGVLQLMQIRIIVNVQQKIFTRASFEFAYRFPKIKMSELHNYYPPELANRFFDTLTIQKSLSKVLIDFPAALLQIVFGLLLLSFYHPFFIVYGMLLLLLIYVVFKFTAQRGLDTSL
;
A
#
# COMPACT_ATOMS: atom_id res chain seq x y z
N MET A 1 20.03 23.09 -24.72
CA MET A 1 19.17 21.89 -24.55
C MET A 1 18.77 21.83 -23.10
N SER A 2 17.57 22.25 -22.74
CA SER A 2 17.08 22.21 -21.37
C SER A 2 16.83 20.75 -20.99
N LYS A 3 17.66 20.19 -20.12
CA LYS A 3 17.37 18.92 -19.48
C LYS A 3 16.12 19.14 -18.61
N ASN A 4 14.98 18.68 -19.06
CA ASN A 4 13.80 18.52 -18.22
C ASN A 4 14.19 17.56 -17.08
N ILE A 5 14.60 18.12 -15.96
CA ILE A 5 14.82 17.38 -14.73
C ILE A 5 13.44 16.96 -14.26
N LEU A 6 13.03 15.76 -14.66
CA LEU A 6 11.79 15.14 -14.20
C LEU A 6 11.79 15.18 -12.67
N THR A 7 10.80 15.80 -12.09
CA THR A 7 10.60 15.85 -10.64
C THR A 7 10.58 14.41 -10.10
N ALA A 8 11.09 14.18 -8.88
CA ALA A 8 11.14 12.84 -8.26
C ALA A 8 9.79 12.10 -8.35
N TRP A 9 8.68 12.82 -8.20
CA TRP A 9 7.32 12.33 -8.39
C TRP A 9 7.01 11.86 -9.82
N GLN A 10 7.51 12.55 -10.84
CA GLN A 10 7.28 12.14 -12.24
C GLN A 10 8.05 10.86 -12.58
N ARG A 11 9.25 10.69 -12.01
CA ARG A 11 10.02 9.44 -12.15
C ARG A 11 9.34 8.29 -11.43
N PHE A 12 8.85 8.53 -10.22
CA PHE A 12 8.10 7.56 -9.44
C PHE A 12 6.81 7.11 -10.15
N LEU A 13 6.01 8.05 -10.63
CA LEU A 13 4.81 7.77 -11.42
C LEU A 13 5.14 7.08 -12.75
N GLY A 14 6.30 7.37 -13.34
CA GLY A 14 6.79 6.70 -14.54
C GLY A 14 7.06 5.21 -14.31
N LEU A 15 7.67 4.86 -13.19
CA LEU A 15 7.89 3.46 -12.78
C LEU A 15 6.56 2.72 -12.56
N LEU A 16 5.62 3.36 -11.89
CA LEU A 16 4.29 2.79 -11.67
C LEU A 16 3.48 2.61 -12.97
N LYS A 17 3.66 3.49 -13.94
CA LYS A 17 2.99 3.37 -15.25
C LYS A 17 3.39 2.10 -16.02
N LEU A 18 4.58 1.58 -15.81
CA LEU A 18 5.08 0.41 -16.54
C LEU A 18 4.37 -0.89 -16.12
N ASP A 19 3.92 -0.98 -14.87
CA ASP A 19 3.29 -2.18 -14.30
C ASP A 19 1.83 -1.93 -13.86
N LYS A 20 1.10 -1.10 -14.62
CA LYS A 20 -0.30 -0.70 -14.30
C LYS A 20 -1.24 -1.89 -14.08
N LYS A 21 -1.09 -2.96 -14.85
CA LYS A 21 -1.95 -4.15 -14.73
C LYS A 21 -1.77 -4.83 -13.38
N ASP A 22 -0.51 -4.99 -12.95
CA ASP A 22 -0.19 -5.65 -11.70
C ASP A 22 -0.67 -4.77 -10.50
N ILE A 23 -0.47 -3.45 -10.58
CA ILE A 23 -0.95 -2.50 -9.58
C ILE A 23 -2.48 -2.49 -9.48
N PHE A 24 -3.18 -2.52 -10.62
CA PHE A 24 -4.63 -2.59 -10.63
C PHE A 24 -5.15 -3.88 -10.00
N GLN A 25 -4.49 -5.02 -10.25
CA GLN A 25 -4.84 -6.28 -9.62
C GLN A 25 -4.66 -6.24 -8.10
N VAL A 26 -3.56 -5.64 -7.60
CA VAL A 26 -3.34 -5.46 -6.15
C VAL A 26 -4.48 -4.63 -5.54
N PHE A 27 -4.86 -3.53 -6.21
CA PHE A 27 -5.95 -2.67 -5.75
C PHE A 27 -7.30 -3.40 -5.76
N TYR A 28 -7.56 -4.21 -6.78
CA TYR A 28 -8.75 -5.03 -6.88
C TYR A 28 -8.85 -6.03 -5.71
N TYR A 29 -7.78 -6.77 -5.43
CA TYR A 29 -7.75 -7.67 -4.27
C TYR A 29 -7.87 -6.92 -2.94
N ALA A 30 -7.30 -5.73 -2.82
CA ALA A 30 -7.44 -4.90 -1.63
C ALA A 30 -8.90 -4.49 -1.38
N ILE A 31 -9.65 -4.13 -2.43
CA ILE A 31 -11.08 -3.80 -2.34
C ILE A 31 -11.87 -5.02 -1.82
N PHE A 32 -11.68 -6.18 -2.43
CA PHE A 32 -12.38 -7.40 -1.99
C PHE A 32 -12.03 -7.78 -0.55
N ALA A 33 -10.75 -7.74 -0.19
CA ALA A 33 -10.31 -7.98 1.17
C ALA A 33 -10.91 -6.94 2.15
N GLY A 34 -10.99 -5.68 1.75
CA GLY A 34 -11.60 -4.62 2.54
C GLY A 34 -13.09 -4.84 2.80
N VAL A 35 -13.84 -5.22 1.76
CA VAL A 35 -15.28 -5.53 1.89
C VAL A 35 -15.51 -6.72 2.82
N VAL A 36 -14.73 -7.78 2.68
CA VAL A 36 -14.84 -8.95 3.57
C VAL A 36 -14.43 -8.60 5.00
N ASN A 37 -13.39 -7.78 5.19
CA ASN A 37 -12.97 -7.30 6.51
C ASN A 37 -14.07 -6.49 7.21
N LEU A 38 -14.94 -5.78 6.49
CA LEU A 38 -16.11 -5.10 7.08
C LEU A 38 -17.11 -6.07 7.69
N SER A 39 -17.24 -7.26 7.11
CA SER A 39 -18.18 -8.27 7.61
C SER A 39 -17.73 -8.85 8.96
N LEU A 40 -16.44 -8.75 9.31
CA LEU A 40 -15.89 -9.31 10.56
C LEU A 40 -16.45 -8.61 11.81
N PRO A 41 -16.40 -7.28 11.98
CA PRO A 41 -16.99 -6.61 13.14
C PRO A 41 -18.48 -6.89 13.25
N LEU A 42 -19.19 -6.88 12.12
CA LEU A 42 -20.64 -7.16 12.09
C LEU A 42 -20.93 -8.61 12.47
N GLY A 43 -20.13 -9.55 11.97
CA GLY A 43 -20.26 -10.97 12.31
C GLY A 43 -19.99 -11.25 13.78
N ILE A 44 -18.94 -10.67 14.34
CA ILE A 44 -18.61 -10.79 15.77
C ILE A 44 -19.73 -10.20 16.63
N GLN A 45 -20.24 -9.03 16.26
CA GLN A 45 -21.36 -8.39 16.97
C GLN A 45 -22.62 -9.27 16.91
N ALA A 46 -22.93 -9.86 15.77
CA ALA A 46 -24.06 -10.76 15.64
C ALA A 46 -23.89 -12.02 16.51
N ILE A 47 -22.69 -12.58 16.62
CA ILE A 47 -22.37 -13.69 17.52
C ILE A 47 -22.62 -13.29 18.98
N ILE A 48 -22.11 -12.11 19.40
CA ILE A 48 -22.30 -11.61 20.77
C ILE A 48 -23.79 -11.41 21.09
N ASN A 49 -24.54 -10.82 20.16
CA ASN A 49 -25.98 -10.59 20.35
C ASN A 49 -26.76 -11.92 20.49
N LEU A 50 -26.41 -12.95 19.71
CA LEU A 50 -27.04 -14.27 19.81
C LEU A 50 -26.70 -14.94 21.16
N MET A 51 -25.47 -14.77 21.64
CA MET A 51 -25.06 -15.33 22.95
C MET A 51 -25.80 -14.63 24.11
N GLN A 52 -25.96 -13.30 24.05
CA GLN A 52 -26.66 -12.52 25.07
C GLN A 52 -28.17 -12.81 25.10
N GLY A 53 -28.75 -13.16 23.96
CA GLY A 53 -30.16 -13.55 23.86
C GLY A 53 -30.47 -14.93 24.43
N ALA A 54 -29.52 -15.64 25.03
CA ALA A 54 -29.62 -17.01 25.54
C ALA A 54 -30.20 -18.03 24.53
N GLN A 55 -30.25 -17.69 23.26
CA GLN A 55 -30.70 -18.56 22.18
C GLN A 55 -29.50 -19.36 21.65
N ILE A 56 -29.15 -20.43 22.33
CA ILE A 56 -28.21 -21.42 21.81
C ILE A 56 -28.92 -22.18 20.69
N SER A 57 -29.07 -21.55 19.55
CA SER A 57 -29.61 -22.17 18.34
C SER A 57 -28.45 -22.55 17.41
N SER A 58 -28.68 -23.47 16.47
CA SER A 58 -27.67 -23.82 15.47
C SER A 58 -27.17 -22.63 14.62
N SER A 59 -27.87 -21.50 14.68
CA SER A 59 -27.53 -20.26 13.95
C SER A 59 -26.20 -19.66 14.36
N TRP A 60 -25.79 -19.72 15.63
CA TRP A 60 -24.50 -19.17 16.05
C TRP A 60 -23.32 -20.00 15.50
N ILE A 61 -23.47 -21.32 15.38
CA ILE A 61 -22.45 -22.20 14.79
C ILE A 61 -22.23 -21.83 13.34
N VAL A 62 -23.32 -21.64 12.57
CA VAL A 62 -23.27 -21.24 11.17
C VAL A 62 -22.57 -19.90 11.05
N LEU A 63 -22.88 -18.93 11.94
CA LEU A 63 -22.28 -17.61 11.91
C LEU A 63 -20.76 -17.65 12.23
N VAL A 64 -20.33 -18.43 13.20
CA VAL A 64 -18.92 -18.65 13.54
C VAL A 64 -18.18 -19.26 12.35
N ILE A 65 -18.76 -20.27 11.70
CA ILE A 65 -18.16 -20.87 10.50
C ILE A 65 -18.03 -19.84 9.40
N LEU A 66 -19.06 -19.04 9.15
CA LEU A 66 -19.05 -18.02 8.10
C LEU A 66 -18.00 -16.94 8.35
N VAL A 67 -17.89 -16.45 9.60
CA VAL A 67 -16.85 -15.47 9.98
C VAL A 67 -15.46 -16.08 9.81
N THR A 68 -15.25 -17.32 10.26
CA THR A 68 -13.96 -18.00 10.11
C THR A 68 -13.58 -18.20 8.65
N LEU A 69 -14.52 -18.59 7.80
CA LEU A 69 -14.32 -18.68 6.35
C LEU A 69 -14.00 -17.30 5.74
N GLY A 70 -14.66 -16.26 6.21
CA GLY A 70 -14.37 -14.87 5.81
C GLY A 70 -12.92 -14.47 6.11
N VAL A 71 -12.43 -14.76 7.33
CA VAL A 71 -11.03 -14.51 7.71
C VAL A 71 -10.07 -15.30 6.83
N ALA A 72 -10.33 -16.58 6.62
CA ALA A 72 -9.50 -17.42 5.74
C ALA A 72 -9.46 -16.87 4.31
N PHE A 73 -10.59 -16.42 3.79
CA PHE A 73 -10.69 -15.84 2.45
C PHE A 73 -9.90 -14.53 2.34
N VAL A 74 -9.96 -13.64 3.33
CA VAL A 74 -9.13 -12.43 3.40
C VAL A 74 -7.65 -12.80 3.38
N GLY A 75 -7.24 -13.80 4.15
CA GLY A 75 -5.86 -14.30 4.15
C GLY A 75 -5.39 -14.75 2.76
N VAL A 76 -6.23 -15.47 2.03
CA VAL A 76 -5.93 -15.89 0.65
C VAL A 76 -5.79 -14.67 -0.28
N LEU A 77 -6.67 -13.69 -0.19
CA LEU A 77 -6.58 -12.46 -0.99
C LEU A 77 -5.28 -11.69 -0.69
N GLN A 78 -4.87 -11.60 0.57
CA GLN A 78 -3.61 -10.96 0.98
C GLN A 78 -2.39 -11.72 0.42
N LEU A 79 -2.40 -13.04 0.45
CA LEU A 79 -1.33 -13.85 -0.17
C LEU A 79 -1.23 -13.59 -1.67
N MET A 80 -2.36 -13.46 -2.38
CA MET A 80 -2.37 -13.10 -3.81
C MET A 80 -1.79 -11.72 -4.05
N GLN A 81 -2.10 -10.73 -3.21
CA GLN A 81 -1.52 -9.38 -3.29
C GLN A 81 0.00 -9.44 -3.13
N ILE A 82 0.49 -10.12 -2.10
CA ILE A 82 1.94 -10.25 -1.83
C ILE A 82 2.64 -10.89 -3.03
N ARG A 83 2.06 -11.94 -3.62
CA ARG A 83 2.63 -12.62 -4.78
C ARG A 83 2.80 -11.69 -5.99
N ILE A 84 1.79 -10.87 -6.29
CA ILE A 84 1.85 -9.90 -7.38
C ILE A 84 2.94 -8.86 -7.12
N ILE A 85 3.02 -8.37 -5.88
CA ILE A 85 4.00 -7.35 -5.50
C ILE A 85 5.43 -7.88 -5.58
N VAL A 86 5.67 -9.13 -5.17
CA VAL A 86 6.98 -9.78 -5.35
C VAL A 86 7.36 -9.83 -6.83
N ASN A 87 6.41 -10.13 -7.72
CA ASN A 87 6.65 -10.10 -9.16
C ASN A 87 7.01 -8.68 -9.65
N VAL A 88 6.31 -7.65 -9.16
CA VAL A 88 6.62 -6.24 -9.50
C VAL A 88 8.01 -5.86 -8.99
N GLN A 89 8.37 -6.26 -7.76
CA GLN A 89 9.71 -6.06 -7.21
C GLN A 89 10.80 -6.66 -8.10
N GLN A 90 10.62 -7.91 -8.50
CA GLN A 90 11.58 -8.60 -9.38
C GLN A 90 11.72 -7.89 -10.73
N LYS A 91 10.63 -7.45 -11.33
CA LYS A 91 10.64 -6.67 -12.58
C LYS A 91 11.41 -5.37 -12.44
N ILE A 92 11.17 -4.60 -11.35
CA ILE A 92 11.86 -3.34 -11.09
C ILE A 92 13.36 -3.59 -10.90
N PHE A 93 13.72 -4.57 -10.09
CA PHE A 93 15.12 -4.91 -9.83
C PHE A 93 15.85 -5.32 -11.10
N THR A 94 15.26 -6.22 -11.88
CA THR A 94 15.85 -6.71 -13.13
C THR A 94 16.08 -5.56 -14.11
N ARG A 95 15.08 -4.69 -14.31
CA ARG A 95 15.24 -3.50 -15.19
C ARG A 95 16.36 -2.58 -14.71
N ALA A 96 16.38 -2.27 -13.41
CA ALA A 96 17.41 -1.41 -12.84
C ALA A 96 18.81 -2.01 -12.98
N SER A 97 18.94 -3.33 -12.76
CA SER A 97 20.20 -4.05 -12.89
C SER A 97 20.73 -4.02 -14.33
N PHE A 98 19.87 -4.31 -15.30
CA PHE A 98 20.26 -4.26 -16.71
C PHE A 98 20.59 -2.83 -17.18
N GLU A 99 19.82 -1.86 -16.74
CA GLU A 99 20.08 -0.45 -17.09
C GLU A 99 21.40 0.04 -16.48
N PHE A 100 21.67 -0.33 -15.23
CA PHE A 100 22.93 -0.04 -14.58
C PHE A 100 24.12 -0.71 -15.29
N ALA A 101 24.03 -2.00 -15.53
CA ALA A 101 25.08 -2.76 -16.24
C ALA A 101 25.36 -2.22 -17.65
N TYR A 102 24.35 -1.71 -18.34
CA TYR A 102 24.50 -1.13 -19.67
C TYR A 102 25.08 0.28 -19.64
N ARG A 103 24.69 1.11 -18.67
CA ARG A 103 25.11 2.53 -18.59
C ARG A 103 26.45 2.71 -17.90
N PHE A 104 26.70 1.96 -16.84
CA PHE A 104 27.90 2.13 -16.01
C PHE A 104 29.21 2.05 -16.80
N PRO A 105 29.45 1.06 -17.68
CA PRO A 105 30.70 0.98 -18.46
C PRO A 105 30.83 2.09 -19.52
N LYS A 106 29.74 2.79 -19.85
CA LYS A 106 29.72 3.85 -20.89
C LYS A 106 29.96 5.25 -20.32
N ILE A 107 30.16 5.39 -19.01
CA ILE A 107 30.46 6.67 -18.39
C ILE A 107 31.90 7.06 -18.81
N LYS A 108 32.03 8.26 -19.39
CA LYS A 108 33.34 8.78 -19.77
C LYS A 108 34.20 9.03 -18.52
N MET A 109 35.45 8.58 -18.57
CA MET A 109 36.42 8.75 -17.46
C MET A 109 36.61 10.22 -17.05
N SER A 110 36.48 11.16 -18.01
CA SER A 110 36.56 12.60 -17.74
C SER A 110 35.45 13.13 -16.82
N GLU A 111 34.28 12.50 -16.82
CA GLU A 111 33.17 12.87 -15.95
C GLU A 111 33.24 12.18 -14.57
N LEU A 112 34.01 11.08 -14.48
CA LEU A 112 34.25 10.35 -13.24
C LEU A 112 35.23 11.06 -12.29
N HIS A 113 35.97 12.07 -12.76
CA HIS A 113 37.00 12.76 -11.94
C HIS A 113 36.44 13.38 -10.65
N ASN A 114 35.16 13.71 -10.65
CA ASN A 114 34.45 14.30 -9.51
C ASN A 114 33.68 13.28 -8.64
N TYR A 115 33.69 12.01 -9.04
CA TYR A 115 32.94 10.94 -8.34
C TYR A 115 33.87 9.75 -8.08
N TYR A 116 33.78 9.20 -6.88
CA TYR A 116 34.50 7.96 -6.54
C TYR A 116 33.75 6.75 -7.14
N PRO A 117 34.34 6.01 -8.10
CA PRO A 117 33.66 4.95 -8.82
C PRO A 117 33.02 3.87 -7.93
N PRO A 118 33.65 3.44 -6.80
CA PRO A 118 33.01 2.50 -5.87
C PRO A 118 31.74 3.04 -5.21
N GLU A 119 31.66 4.37 -4.98
CA GLU A 119 30.46 4.99 -4.43
C GLU A 119 29.28 4.93 -5.43
N LEU A 120 29.55 5.15 -6.72
CA LEU A 120 28.54 5.00 -7.76
C LEU A 120 28.04 3.56 -7.86
N ALA A 121 28.93 2.57 -7.71
CA ALA A 121 28.55 1.17 -7.66
C ALA A 121 27.70 0.87 -6.41
N ASN A 122 28.03 1.49 -5.28
CA ASN A 122 27.26 1.30 -4.05
C ASN A 122 25.84 1.89 -4.14
N ARG A 123 25.64 2.98 -4.88
CA ARG A 123 24.30 3.55 -5.17
C ARG A 123 23.38 2.59 -5.92
N PHE A 124 23.91 1.56 -6.57
CA PHE A 124 23.08 0.49 -7.12
C PHE A 124 22.29 -0.24 -6.02
N PHE A 125 22.88 -0.41 -4.84
CA PHE A 125 22.19 -1.06 -3.72
C PHE A 125 21.05 -0.21 -3.16
N ASP A 126 21.03 1.10 -3.40
CA ASP A 126 19.89 1.96 -3.07
C ASP A 126 18.63 1.54 -3.85
N THR A 127 18.80 0.92 -5.01
CA THR A 127 17.69 0.36 -5.79
C THR A 127 16.92 -0.72 -5.02
N LEU A 128 17.61 -1.51 -4.19
CA LEU A 128 16.97 -2.52 -3.33
C LEU A 128 16.09 -1.85 -2.27
N THR A 129 16.54 -0.74 -1.72
CA THR A 129 15.79 0.04 -0.73
C THR A 129 14.54 0.67 -1.38
N ILE A 130 14.69 1.24 -2.57
CA ILE A 130 13.58 1.81 -3.35
C ILE A 130 12.56 0.72 -3.68
N GLN A 131 13.01 -0.45 -4.12
CA GLN A 131 12.16 -1.58 -4.45
C GLN A 131 11.32 -2.03 -3.24
N LYS A 132 11.94 -2.19 -2.08
CA LYS A 132 11.25 -2.58 -0.83
C LYS A 132 10.25 -1.50 -0.39
N SER A 133 10.65 -0.24 -0.40
CA SER A 133 9.82 0.89 0.00
C SER A 133 8.62 1.07 -0.93
N LEU A 134 8.83 0.96 -2.25
CA LEU A 134 7.77 1.04 -3.26
C LEU A 134 6.72 -0.06 -3.04
N SER A 135 7.17 -1.27 -2.78
CA SER A 135 6.30 -2.41 -2.53
C SER A 135 5.46 -2.22 -1.27
N LYS A 136 6.09 -1.74 -0.21
CA LYS A 136 5.39 -1.44 1.04
C LYS A 136 4.30 -0.39 0.82
N VAL A 137 4.62 0.69 0.11
CA VAL A 137 3.63 1.72 -0.23
C VAL A 137 2.49 1.15 -1.07
N LEU A 138 2.78 0.28 -2.04
CA LEU A 138 1.77 -0.33 -2.90
C LEU A 138 0.82 -1.28 -2.15
N ILE A 139 1.24 -1.89 -1.06
CA ILE A 139 0.39 -2.75 -0.21
C ILE A 139 -0.35 -1.90 0.81
N ASP A 140 0.41 -1.14 1.60
CA ASP A 140 -0.12 -0.49 2.79
C ASP A 140 -1.04 0.69 2.46
N PHE A 141 -0.73 1.46 1.41
CA PHE A 141 -1.51 2.65 1.05
C PHE A 141 -2.95 2.30 0.61
N PRO A 142 -3.19 1.38 -0.35
CA PRO A 142 -4.55 1.01 -0.71
C PRO A 142 -5.30 0.35 0.45
N ALA A 143 -4.62 -0.50 1.22
CA ALA A 143 -5.23 -1.17 2.37
C ALA A 143 -5.66 -0.16 3.45
N ALA A 144 -4.80 0.79 3.82
CA ALA A 144 -5.10 1.82 4.80
C ALA A 144 -6.24 2.75 4.31
N LEU A 145 -6.20 3.17 3.04
CA LEU A 145 -7.22 4.04 2.46
C LEU A 145 -8.58 3.35 2.49
N LEU A 146 -8.65 2.10 2.06
CA LEU A 146 -9.89 1.32 2.07
C LEU A 146 -10.38 1.06 3.50
N GLN A 147 -9.48 0.78 4.45
CA GLN A 147 -9.83 0.57 5.84
C GLN A 147 -10.44 1.83 6.47
N ILE A 148 -9.88 3.01 6.16
CA ILE A 148 -10.44 4.30 6.62
C ILE A 148 -11.82 4.50 6.02
N VAL A 149 -11.97 4.38 4.69
CA VAL A 149 -13.24 4.60 4.00
C VAL A 149 -14.31 3.65 4.52
N PHE A 150 -14.00 2.37 4.56
CA PHE A 150 -14.94 1.35 4.98
C PHE A 150 -15.23 1.43 6.49
N GLY A 151 -14.23 1.71 7.32
CA GLY A 151 -14.42 1.90 8.75
C GLY A 151 -15.33 3.08 9.08
N LEU A 152 -15.12 4.22 8.40
CA LEU A 152 -15.99 5.39 8.56
C LEU A 152 -17.40 5.14 8.04
N LEU A 153 -17.53 4.43 6.94
CA LEU A 153 -18.81 4.05 6.37
C LEU A 153 -19.59 3.16 7.34
N LEU A 154 -18.95 2.15 7.91
CA LEU A 154 -19.56 1.27 8.92
C LEU A 154 -19.96 2.05 10.16
N LEU A 155 -19.09 2.93 10.66
CA LEU A 155 -19.38 3.76 11.82
C LEU A 155 -20.58 4.70 11.58
N SER A 156 -20.69 5.25 10.37
CA SER A 156 -21.80 6.12 9.94
C SER A 156 -23.17 5.40 10.00
N PHE A 157 -23.19 4.10 9.73
CA PHE A 157 -24.42 3.31 9.86
C PHE A 157 -24.89 3.12 11.29
N TYR A 158 -23.98 3.17 12.27
CA TYR A 158 -24.37 3.04 13.67
C TYR A 158 -25.04 4.30 14.22
N HIS A 159 -24.50 5.48 13.93
CA HIS A 159 -25.08 6.75 14.39
C HIS A 159 -24.58 7.93 13.55
N PRO A 160 -25.47 8.88 13.16
CA PRO A 160 -25.09 10.04 12.34
C PRO A 160 -23.97 10.91 12.93
N PHE A 161 -23.80 10.91 14.24
CA PHE A 161 -22.71 11.62 14.93
C PHE A 161 -21.32 11.21 14.41
N PHE A 162 -21.15 9.96 14.01
CA PHE A 162 -19.88 9.48 13.47
C PHE A 162 -19.50 10.06 12.11
N ILE A 163 -20.45 10.63 11.37
CA ILE A 163 -20.16 11.37 10.15
C ILE A 163 -19.34 12.62 10.48
N VAL A 164 -19.73 13.36 11.52
CA VAL A 164 -19.01 14.55 11.98
C VAL A 164 -17.61 14.17 12.48
N TYR A 165 -17.52 13.10 13.26
CA TYR A 165 -16.23 12.54 13.71
C TYR A 165 -15.34 12.15 12.54
N GLY A 166 -15.88 11.49 11.52
CA GLY A 166 -15.17 11.08 10.31
C GLY A 166 -14.63 12.28 9.53
N MET A 167 -15.43 13.35 9.39
CA MET A 167 -14.96 14.59 8.75
C MET A 167 -13.81 15.23 9.53
N LEU A 168 -13.91 15.27 10.87
CA LEU A 168 -12.86 15.82 11.72
C LEU A 168 -11.58 14.99 11.62
N LEU A 169 -11.69 13.67 11.57
CA LEU A 169 -10.56 12.75 11.41
C LEU A 169 -9.86 12.95 10.06
N LEU A 170 -10.62 13.06 8.97
CA LEU A 170 -10.08 13.34 7.64
C LEU A 170 -9.37 14.69 7.58
N LEU A 171 -9.94 15.72 8.22
CA LEU A 171 -9.32 17.04 8.33
C LEU A 171 -8.01 16.96 9.11
N LEU A 172 -7.98 16.22 10.21
CA LEU A 172 -6.78 16.02 11.02
C LEU A 172 -5.68 15.30 10.22
N ILE A 173 -6.03 14.23 9.49
CA ILE A 173 -5.09 13.53 8.59
C ILE A 173 -4.53 14.51 7.54
N TYR A 174 -5.37 15.33 6.93
CA TYR A 174 -4.95 16.33 5.94
C TYR A 174 -3.97 17.34 6.54
N VAL A 175 -4.27 17.86 7.74
CA VAL A 175 -3.40 18.81 8.46
C VAL A 175 -2.04 18.17 8.77
N VAL A 176 -2.03 16.96 9.35
CA VAL A 176 -0.81 16.23 9.68
C VAL A 176 0.02 16.00 8.41
N PHE A 177 -0.62 15.54 7.33
CA PHE A 177 0.07 15.29 6.07
C PHE A 177 0.69 16.56 5.48
N LYS A 178 -0.04 17.68 5.51
CA LYS A 178 0.43 18.98 5.03
C LYS A 178 1.66 19.48 5.80
N PHE A 179 1.62 19.37 7.15
CA PHE A 179 2.75 19.81 7.98
C PHE A 179 3.95 18.88 7.89
N THR A 180 3.73 17.56 7.85
CA THR A 180 4.80 16.57 7.84
C THR A 180 5.47 16.47 6.47
N ALA A 181 4.70 16.56 5.38
CA ALA A 181 5.24 16.48 4.02
C ALA A 181 6.18 17.67 3.70
N GLN A 182 5.87 18.87 4.19
CA GLN A 182 6.76 20.03 4.00
C GLN A 182 8.07 19.87 4.76
N ARG A 183 8.03 19.45 6.03
CA ARG A 183 9.24 19.25 6.84
C ARG A 183 10.10 18.06 6.35
N GLY A 184 9.47 16.98 5.86
CA GLY A 184 10.19 15.81 5.34
C GLY A 184 10.97 16.10 4.06
N LEU A 185 10.51 17.03 3.22
CA LEU A 185 11.23 17.46 2.03
C LEU A 185 12.42 18.37 2.37
N ASP A 186 12.28 19.23 3.38
CA ASP A 186 13.36 20.14 3.80
C ASP A 186 14.53 19.42 4.50
N THR A 187 14.28 18.23 5.06
CA THR A 187 15.31 17.44 5.77
C THR A 187 16.02 16.44 4.86
N SER A 188 15.51 16.20 3.64
CA SER A 188 16.06 15.23 2.67
C SER A 188 16.93 15.87 1.58
N LEU A 189 17.10 17.21 1.61
CA LEU A 189 18.01 18.00 0.78
C LEU A 189 19.28 18.33 1.54
#